data_163805918861d3762854bc2638ef7a2e
#
_entry.id   163805918861d3762854bc2638ef7a2e
#
_cell.length_a   1.000
_cell.length_b   1.000
_cell.length_c   1.000
_cell.angle_alpha   90.00
_cell.angle_beta   90.00
_cell.angle_gamma   90.00
#
_symmetry.space_group_name_H-M   'P 1'
#
loop_
_entity.id
_entity.type
_entity.pdbx_description
1 polymer ?
#
loop_
_entity_poly.entity_id
_entity_poly.type
_entity_poly.pdbx_seq_one_letter_code
_entity_poly.pdbx_strand_id
1 'polypeptide(L)'
;MSDDTNNDEKITPGQQENAEVDAASEKDQVNAEIEAELLDEIETGEEQQPVSEQLLDQVTSAKDQVLRVQAEMQNVRRRAERDVENAHKYALDKFTSDLLPVVDNLERALAAIDAEDEAQKGVSEGLELTLKSFMEVLSRHKVETIDPAGQPFDADLHQAVSMVPNPDLEPNTVMDVFQKGYTLNGRLVRPAMVVVSQA
;
A
#
# COMPACT_ATOMS: atom_id res chain seq x y z
N MET A 1 -28.14 -27.62 -34.32
CA MET A 1 -27.00 -27.72 -35.25
C MET A 1 -26.35 -26.35 -35.34
N SER A 2 -25.29 -26.21 -34.60
CA SER A 2 -24.06 -25.45 -34.89
C SER A 2 -23.23 -25.46 -33.61
N ASP A 3 -22.18 -26.28 -33.64
CA ASP A 3 -21.15 -26.37 -32.62
C ASP A 3 -20.27 -25.13 -32.74
N ASP A 4 -20.13 -24.43 -31.58
CA ASP A 4 -19.02 -23.50 -31.34
C ASP A 4 -18.09 -24.15 -30.32
N THR A 5 -17.05 -24.80 -30.82
CA THR A 5 -15.91 -25.27 -30.03
C THR A 5 -15.03 -24.09 -29.70
N ASN A 6 -15.17 -23.60 -28.46
CA ASN A 6 -14.24 -22.65 -27.84
C ASN A 6 -12.97 -23.44 -27.43
N ASN A 7 -11.87 -23.22 -28.16
CA ASN A 7 -10.56 -23.80 -27.86
C ASN A 7 -9.78 -22.83 -26.95
N ASP A 8 -10.02 -22.94 -25.66
CA ASP A 8 -9.19 -22.27 -24.65
C ASP A 8 -7.83 -23.01 -24.54
N GLU A 9 -6.87 -22.58 -25.32
CA GLU A 9 -5.46 -22.97 -25.11
C GLU A 9 -4.94 -22.35 -23.81
N LYS A 10 -4.89 -23.22 -22.80
CA LYS A 10 -4.34 -22.95 -21.48
C LYS A 10 -2.81 -22.87 -21.58
N ILE A 11 -2.27 -21.66 -21.72
CA ILE A 11 -0.83 -21.41 -21.71
C ILE A 11 -0.34 -21.70 -20.27
N THR A 12 0.47 -22.74 -20.14
CA THR A 12 1.10 -23.14 -18.87
C THR A 12 2.29 -22.21 -18.52
N PRO A 13 2.49 -21.84 -17.23
CA PRO A 13 3.53 -20.90 -16.79
C PRO A 13 4.98 -21.30 -17.09
N GLY A 14 5.24 -22.54 -17.46
CA GLY A 14 6.59 -23.05 -17.73
C GLY A 14 7.18 -22.72 -19.11
N GLN A 15 6.39 -22.17 -20.05
CA GLN A 15 6.89 -21.85 -21.39
C GLN A 15 7.41 -20.41 -21.53
N GLN A 16 7.11 -19.52 -20.58
CA GLN A 16 7.63 -18.14 -20.61
C GLN A 16 9.02 -18.03 -19.98
N GLU A 17 9.36 -18.85 -19.00
CA GLU A 17 10.69 -18.83 -18.38
C GLU A 17 11.82 -19.30 -19.30
N ASN A 18 11.56 -20.27 -20.18
CA ASN A 18 12.56 -20.79 -21.12
C ASN A 18 12.83 -19.82 -22.30
N ALA A 19 11.86 -18.99 -22.69
CA ALA A 19 12.06 -18.04 -23.79
C ALA A 19 12.87 -16.79 -23.38
N GLU A 20 12.81 -16.38 -22.09
CA GLU A 20 13.61 -15.27 -21.58
C GLU A 20 15.07 -15.66 -21.32
N VAL A 21 15.34 -16.90 -20.91
CA VAL A 21 16.70 -17.39 -20.66
C VAL A 21 17.46 -17.62 -21.98
N ASP A 22 16.81 -18.11 -23.02
CA ASP A 22 17.42 -18.27 -24.34
C ASP A 22 17.73 -16.93 -25.01
N ALA A 23 16.85 -15.93 -24.89
CA ALA A 23 17.07 -14.59 -25.45
C ALA A 23 18.19 -13.80 -24.74
N ALA A 24 18.44 -14.06 -23.46
CA ALA A 24 19.58 -13.48 -22.74
C ALA A 24 20.91 -14.14 -23.16
N SER A 25 20.92 -15.47 -23.36
CA SER A 25 22.10 -16.21 -23.79
C SER A 25 22.53 -15.87 -25.21
N GLU A 26 21.58 -15.68 -26.13
CA GLU A 26 21.88 -15.28 -27.53
C GLU A 26 22.43 -13.84 -27.60
N LYS A 27 21.93 -12.91 -26.76
CA LYS A 27 22.44 -11.54 -26.72
C LYS A 27 23.87 -11.45 -26.17
N ASP A 28 24.20 -12.28 -25.18
CA ASP A 28 25.53 -12.33 -24.61
C ASP A 28 26.54 -12.95 -25.60
N GLN A 29 26.12 -13.92 -26.40
CA GLN A 29 26.94 -14.51 -27.46
C GLN A 29 27.18 -13.54 -28.63
N VAL A 30 26.15 -12.83 -29.08
CA VAL A 30 26.28 -11.82 -30.15
C VAL A 30 27.15 -10.65 -29.71
N ASN A 31 27.05 -10.23 -28.46
CA ASN A 31 27.93 -9.18 -27.92
C ASN A 31 29.39 -9.64 -27.82
N ALA A 32 29.65 -10.89 -27.46
CA ALA A 32 31.01 -11.45 -27.38
C ALA A 32 31.63 -11.61 -28.78
N GLU A 33 30.84 -11.98 -29.80
CA GLU A 33 31.32 -12.10 -31.19
C GLU A 33 31.63 -10.70 -31.79
N ILE A 34 30.80 -9.70 -31.53
CA ILE A 34 31.05 -8.31 -31.98
C ILE A 34 32.28 -7.73 -31.29
N GLU A 35 32.51 -8.02 -29.99
CA GLU A 35 33.72 -7.58 -29.31
C GLU A 35 34.99 -8.29 -29.84
N ALA A 36 34.90 -9.55 -30.22
CA ALA A 36 36.01 -10.30 -30.81
C ALA A 36 36.34 -9.80 -32.22
N GLU A 37 35.34 -9.53 -33.05
CA GLU A 37 35.54 -8.99 -34.42
C GLU A 37 36.13 -7.57 -34.40
N LEU A 38 35.67 -6.70 -33.48
CA LEU A 38 36.19 -5.37 -33.27
C LEU A 38 37.63 -5.36 -32.75
N LEU A 39 38.04 -6.34 -31.94
CA LEU A 39 39.40 -6.46 -31.44
C LEU A 39 40.35 -6.96 -32.53
N ASP A 40 39.92 -7.83 -33.46
CA ASP A 40 40.71 -8.34 -34.56
C ASP A 40 40.95 -7.25 -35.65
N GLU A 41 39.96 -6.37 -35.91
CA GLU A 41 40.13 -5.23 -36.81
C GLU A 41 41.09 -4.14 -36.25
N ILE A 42 41.25 -4.05 -34.93
CA ILE A 42 42.15 -3.06 -34.29
C ILE A 42 43.62 -3.50 -34.35
N GLU A 43 43.92 -4.82 -34.38
CA GLU A 43 45.31 -5.33 -34.45
C GLU A 43 45.95 -5.21 -35.82
N THR A 44 45.19 -4.95 -36.90
CA THR A 44 45.70 -4.95 -38.30
C THR A 44 45.97 -3.55 -38.90
N GLY A 45 45.79 -2.44 -38.16
CA GLY A 45 45.88 -1.10 -38.74
C GLY A 45 46.72 -0.08 -37.97
N GLU A 46 47.99 0.01 -38.24
CA GLU A 46 48.92 0.95 -37.59
C GLU A 46 48.69 2.46 -37.89
N GLU A 47 47.69 2.88 -38.68
CA GLU A 47 47.45 4.30 -39.05
C GLU A 47 46.09 4.89 -38.62
N GLN A 48 45.28 4.18 -37.78
CA GLN A 48 43.95 4.67 -37.38
C GLN A 48 43.77 4.90 -35.85
N GLN A 49 44.86 5.09 -35.11
CA GLN A 49 44.82 5.24 -33.65
C GLN A 49 43.91 6.37 -33.11
N PRO A 50 43.80 7.59 -33.68
CA PRO A 50 42.93 8.61 -33.10
C PRO A 50 41.42 8.36 -33.32
N VAL A 51 41.05 7.64 -34.37
CA VAL A 51 39.64 7.32 -34.65
C VAL A 51 39.16 6.15 -33.79
N SER A 52 40.03 5.15 -33.52
CA SER A 52 39.72 4.01 -32.67
C SER A 52 39.56 4.39 -31.22
N GLU A 53 40.37 5.32 -30.69
CA GLU A 53 40.22 5.83 -29.31
C GLU A 53 38.90 6.58 -29.13
N GLN A 54 38.50 7.42 -30.08
CA GLN A 54 37.22 8.14 -30.05
C GLN A 54 36.03 7.22 -30.11
N LEU A 55 36.09 6.14 -30.91
CA LEU A 55 35.04 5.12 -30.97
C LEU A 55 34.96 4.32 -29.69
N LEU A 56 36.06 3.93 -29.07
CA LEU A 56 36.10 3.27 -27.77
C LEU A 56 35.51 4.13 -26.67
N ASP A 57 35.80 5.42 -26.62
CA ASP A 57 35.22 6.36 -25.69
C ASP A 57 33.71 6.52 -25.89
N GLN A 58 33.26 6.55 -27.14
CA GLN A 58 31.83 6.59 -27.45
C GLN A 58 31.10 5.29 -27.00
N VAL A 59 31.70 4.14 -27.28
CA VAL A 59 31.13 2.82 -26.87
C VAL A 59 31.11 2.72 -25.33
N THR A 60 32.15 3.17 -24.65
CA THR A 60 32.20 3.14 -23.18
C THR A 60 31.13 4.07 -22.59
N SER A 61 31.03 5.29 -23.13
CA SER A 61 30.01 6.25 -22.71
C SER A 61 28.58 5.74 -22.98
N ALA A 62 28.37 5.10 -24.13
CA ALA A 62 27.09 4.49 -24.46
C ALA A 62 26.74 3.30 -23.51
N LYS A 63 27.73 2.44 -23.20
CA LYS A 63 27.55 1.35 -22.21
C LYS A 63 27.19 1.93 -20.83
N ASP A 64 27.87 2.97 -20.37
CA ASP A 64 27.57 3.63 -19.10
C ASP A 64 26.15 4.25 -19.09
N GLN A 65 25.75 4.84 -20.21
CA GLN A 65 24.37 5.36 -20.35
C GLN A 65 23.34 4.25 -20.29
N VAL A 66 23.57 3.13 -20.99
CA VAL A 66 22.69 1.96 -20.95
C VAL A 66 22.57 1.41 -19.54
N LEU A 67 23.67 1.23 -18.82
CA LEU A 67 23.65 0.77 -17.43
C LEU A 67 22.87 1.72 -16.52
N ARG A 68 23.08 3.02 -16.70
CA ARG A 68 22.35 4.05 -15.94
C ARG A 68 20.85 3.97 -16.22
N VAL A 69 20.46 3.93 -17.51
CA VAL A 69 19.05 3.83 -17.91
C VAL A 69 18.41 2.53 -17.40
N GLN A 70 19.13 1.41 -17.43
CA GLN A 70 18.66 0.15 -16.87
C GLN A 70 18.42 0.24 -15.35
N ALA A 71 19.35 0.88 -14.61
CA ALA A 71 19.19 1.11 -13.19
C ALA A 71 17.99 2.02 -12.88
N GLU A 72 17.82 3.09 -13.66
CA GLU A 72 16.66 3.99 -13.55
C GLU A 72 15.35 3.25 -13.85
N MET A 73 15.33 2.43 -14.92
CA MET A 73 14.15 1.63 -15.28
C MET A 73 13.78 0.64 -14.16
N GLN A 74 14.77 -0.03 -13.55
CA GLN A 74 14.51 -0.92 -12.41
C GLN A 74 13.95 -0.14 -11.20
N ASN A 75 14.47 1.05 -10.93
CA ASN A 75 13.97 1.90 -9.85
C ASN A 75 12.54 2.37 -10.11
N VAL A 76 12.24 2.81 -11.34
CA VAL A 76 10.88 3.20 -11.77
C VAL A 76 9.92 2.03 -11.65
N ARG A 77 10.31 0.83 -12.14
CA ARG A 77 9.48 -0.37 -12.03
C ARG A 77 9.16 -0.71 -10.58
N ARG A 78 10.18 -0.75 -9.70
CA ARG A 78 9.99 -1.01 -8.27
C ARG A 78 9.10 0.02 -7.60
N ARG A 79 9.22 1.29 -7.98
CA ARG A 79 8.36 2.36 -7.49
C ARG A 79 6.91 2.16 -7.97
N ALA A 80 6.71 1.92 -9.25
CA ALA A 80 5.38 1.68 -9.82
C ALA A 80 4.67 0.47 -9.18
N GLU A 81 5.39 -0.63 -8.93
CA GLU A 81 4.85 -1.80 -8.23
C GLU A 81 4.35 -1.44 -6.82
N ARG A 82 5.14 -0.64 -6.07
CA ARG A 82 4.73 -0.15 -4.75
C ARG A 82 3.54 0.80 -4.81
N ASP A 83 3.52 1.68 -5.80
CA ASP A 83 2.43 2.64 -5.98
C ASP A 83 1.12 1.93 -6.32
N VAL A 84 1.17 0.89 -7.16
CA VAL A 84 0.02 0.03 -7.47
C VAL A 84 -0.44 -0.73 -6.22
N GLU A 85 0.48 -1.34 -5.47
CA GLU A 85 0.15 -2.03 -4.21
C GLU A 85 -0.52 -1.08 -3.21
N ASN A 86 0.05 0.11 -3.02
CA ASN A 86 -0.51 1.13 -2.15
C ASN A 86 -1.87 1.63 -2.64
N ALA A 87 -2.04 1.83 -3.95
CA ALA A 87 -3.31 2.21 -4.53
C ALA A 87 -4.41 1.17 -4.24
N HIS A 88 -4.09 -0.12 -4.34
CA HIS A 88 -5.02 -1.19 -3.98
C HIS A 88 -5.30 -1.26 -2.48
N LYS A 89 -4.25 -1.17 -1.64
CA LYS A 89 -4.40 -1.25 -0.17
C LYS A 89 -5.25 -0.11 0.39
N TYR A 90 -5.11 1.10 -0.16
CA TYR A 90 -5.74 2.31 0.37
C TYR A 90 -6.83 2.90 -0.53
N ALA A 91 -7.29 2.14 -1.53
CA ALA A 91 -8.36 2.55 -2.42
C ALA A 91 -9.64 2.98 -1.68
N LEU A 92 -9.91 2.36 -0.54
CA LEU A 92 -11.10 2.60 0.28
C LEU A 92 -10.92 3.69 1.33
N ASP A 93 -9.75 4.32 1.45
CA ASP A 93 -9.44 5.29 2.50
C ASP A 93 -10.46 6.44 2.55
N LYS A 94 -10.66 7.11 1.42
CA LYS A 94 -11.63 8.20 1.32
C LYS A 94 -13.06 7.74 1.54
N PHE A 95 -13.46 6.62 0.95
CA PHE A 95 -14.79 6.06 1.15
C PHE A 95 -15.04 5.70 2.62
N THR A 96 -14.07 5.08 3.28
CA THR A 96 -14.15 4.77 4.71
C THR A 96 -14.30 6.06 5.51
N SER A 97 -13.47 7.07 5.27
CA SER A 97 -13.54 8.36 5.95
C SER A 97 -14.92 9.01 5.84
N ASP A 98 -15.50 9.00 4.64
CA ASP A 98 -16.84 9.56 4.38
C ASP A 98 -17.99 8.73 5.02
N LEU A 99 -17.72 7.45 5.32
CA LEU A 99 -18.68 6.54 5.94
C LEU A 99 -18.67 6.58 7.49
N LEU A 100 -17.54 6.92 8.12
CA LEU A 100 -17.40 6.98 9.57
C LEU A 100 -18.45 7.83 10.28
N PRO A 101 -18.90 8.98 9.76
CA PRO A 101 -19.98 9.75 10.39
C PRO A 101 -21.30 8.97 10.54
N VAL A 102 -21.54 7.94 9.71
CA VAL A 102 -22.73 7.08 9.85
C VAL A 102 -22.59 6.22 11.10
N VAL A 103 -21.39 5.66 11.35
CA VAL A 103 -21.07 4.92 12.58
C VAL A 103 -21.26 5.79 13.80
N ASP A 104 -20.69 7.01 13.79
CA ASP A 104 -20.79 7.96 14.90
C ASP A 104 -22.27 8.31 15.20
N ASN A 105 -23.10 8.45 14.15
CA ASN A 105 -24.52 8.71 14.32
C ASN A 105 -25.26 7.50 14.92
N LEU A 106 -24.89 6.28 14.54
CA LEU A 106 -25.48 5.05 15.11
C LEU A 106 -25.08 4.90 16.59
N GLU A 107 -23.79 5.12 16.93
CA GLU A 107 -23.31 5.09 18.31
C GLU A 107 -24.01 6.17 19.16
N ARG A 108 -24.13 7.38 18.63
CA ARG A 108 -24.84 8.46 19.32
C ARG A 108 -26.32 8.18 19.51
N ALA A 109 -26.98 7.59 18.52
CA ALA A 109 -28.37 7.18 18.63
C ALA A 109 -28.55 6.11 19.70
N LEU A 110 -27.63 5.13 19.76
CA LEU A 110 -27.62 4.10 20.79
C LEU A 110 -27.44 4.68 22.20
N ALA A 111 -26.50 5.62 22.35
CA ALA A 111 -26.26 6.32 23.61
C ALA A 111 -27.43 7.22 24.08
N ALA A 112 -28.30 7.63 23.15
CA ALA A 112 -29.47 8.48 23.45
C ALA A 112 -30.72 7.67 23.83
N ILE A 113 -30.69 6.36 23.63
CA ILE A 113 -31.81 5.46 24.01
C ILE A 113 -31.73 5.18 25.51
N ASP A 114 -32.86 5.33 26.17
CA ASP A 114 -32.97 4.93 27.58
C ASP A 114 -33.11 3.39 27.68
N ALA A 115 -32.07 2.76 28.21
CA ALA A 115 -32.04 1.30 28.37
C ALA A 115 -33.11 0.75 29.35
N GLU A 116 -33.68 1.61 30.20
CA GLU A 116 -34.71 1.24 31.17
C GLU A 116 -36.11 1.31 30.55
N ASP A 117 -36.30 1.96 29.42
CA ASP A 117 -37.58 2.07 28.73
C ASP A 117 -37.86 0.82 27.89
N GLU A 118 -38.80 -0.04 28.37
CA GLU A 118 -39.21 -1.25 27.66
C GLU A 118 -39.73 -0.97 26.23
N ALA A 119 -40.29 0.21 25.96
CA ALA A 119 -40.79 0.56 24.65
C ALA A 119 -39.65 0.80 23.63
N GLN A 120 -38.48 1.19 24.11
CA GLN A 120 -37.33 1.47 23.31
C GLN A 120 -36.35 0.26 23.15
N LYS A 121 -36.55 -0.77 23.97
CA LYS A 121 -35.69 -1.95 24.03
C LYS A 121 -35.54 -2.66 22.69
N GLY A 122 -36.65 -2.86 21.97
CA GLY A 122 -36.60 -3.49 20.63
C GLY A 122 -35.85 -2.63 19.58
N VAL A 123 -35.91 -1.31 19.72
CA VAL A 123 -35.17 -0.39 18.84
C VAL A 123 -33.69 -0.42 19.19
N SER A 124 -33.34 -0.42 20.48
CA SER A 124 -31.95 -0.53 20.95
C SER A 124 -31.30 -1.82 20.46
N GLU A 125 -31.95 -2.97 20.66
CA GLU A 125 -31.43 -4.27 20.16
C GLU A 125 -31.23 -4.29 18.64
N GLY A 126 -32.19 -3.73 17.89
CA GLY A 126 -32.06 -3.61 16.43
C GLY A 126 -30.91 -2.73 16.00
N LEU A 127 -30.67 -1.63 16.70
CA LEU A 127 -29.58 -0.69 16.42
C LEU A 127 -28.22 -1.29 16.77
N GLU A 128 -28.12 -2.00 17.91
CA GLU A 128 -26.90 -2.73 18.30
C GLU A 128 -26.53 -3.80 17.26
N LEU A 129 -27.50 -4.59 16.82
CA LEU A 129 -27.26 -5.60 15.78
C LEU A 129 -26.83 -4.98 14.47
N THR A 130 -27.42 -3.85 14.10
CA THR A 130 -27.05 -3.10 12.89
C THR A 130 -25.62 -2.57 12.99
N LEU A 131 -25.27 -1.93 14.11
CA LEU A 131 -23.94 -1.43 14.37
C LEU A 131 -22.90 -2.57 14.34
N LYS A 132 -23.19 -3.67 15.04
CA LYS A 132 -22.32 -4.84 15.07
C LYS A 132 -22.09 -5.41 13.67
N SER A 133 -23.14 -5.60 12.89
CA SER A 133 -23.04 -6.10 11.51
C SER A 133 -22.22 -5.16 10.63
N PHE A 134 -22.39 -3.86 10.81
CA PHE A 134 -21.65 -2.84 10.09
C PHE A 134 -20.15 -2.89 10.44
N MET A 135 -19.80 -2.98 11.71
CA MET A 135 -18.42 -3.11 12.18
C MET A 135 -17.76 -4.41 11.68
N GLU A 136 -18.50 -5.51 11.61
CA GLU A 136 -18.00 -6.75 11.02
C GLU A 136 -17.69 -6.61 9.52
N VAL A 137 -18.49 -5.84 8.78
CA VAL A 137 -18.22 -5.53 7.36
C VAL A 137 -16.94 -4.70 7.25
N LEU A 138 -16.78 -3.64 8.05
CA LEU A 138 -15.58 -2.80 8.07
C LEU A 138 -14.33 -3.62 8.40
N SER A 139 -14.41 -4.50 9.40
CA SER A 139 -13.29 -5.38 9.80
C SER A 139 -12.86 -6.33 8.67
N ARG A 140 -13.81 -6.88 7.88
CA ARG A 140 -13.50 -7.69 6.69
C ARG A 140 -12.70 -6.92 5.64
N HIS A 141 -12.89 -5.61 5.57
CA HIS A 141 -12.12 -4.71 4.71
C HIS A 141 -10.86 -4.14 5.36
N LYS A 142 -10.43 -4.72 6.52
CA LYS A 142 -9.24 -4.29 7.26
C LYS A 142 -9.33 -2.87 7.81
N VAL A 143 -10.54 -2.42 8.10
CA VAL A 143 -10.80 -1.22 8.90
C VAL A 143 -10.88 -1.66 10.36
N GLU A 144 -10.00 -1.13 11.19
CA GLU A 144 -9.90 -1.46 12.61
C GLU A 144 -10.24 -0.23 13.45
N THR A 145 -10.95 -0.44 14.57
CA THR A 145 -11.35 0.61 15.49
C THR A 145 -10.23 0.90 16.49
N ILE A 146 -10.01 2.18 16.76
CA ILE A 146 -9.15 2.66 17.83
C ILE A 146 -10.06 3.17 18.94
N ASP A 147 -10.11 2.42 20.06
CA ASP A 147 -10.85 2.78 21.27
C ASP A 147 -9.86 2.71 22.47
N PRO A 148 -9.16 3.81 22.75
CA PRO A 148 -8.07 3.82 23.73
C PRO A 148 -8.53 4.13 25.16
N ALA A 149 -9.80 3.93 25.51
CA ALA A 149 -10.28 4.21 26.88
C ALA A 149 -9.42 3.49 27.93
N GLY A 150 -8.89 4.24 28.90
CA GLY A 150 -8.00 3.73 29.93
C GLY A 150 -6.57 3.42 29.50
N GLN A 151 -6.19 3.72 28.26
CA GLN A 151 -4.83 3.50 27.74
C GLN A 151 -4.00 4.80 27.77
N PRO A 152 -2.67 4.72 27.71
CA PRO A 152 -1.83 5.90 27.54
C PRO A 152 -2.15 6.63 26.23
N PHE A 153 -2.07 7.96 26.28
CA PHE A 153 -2.26 8.79 25.10
C PHE A 153 -1.11 8.61 24.11
N ASP A 154 -1.47 8.36 22.86
CA ASP A 154 -0.54 8.26 21.73
C ASP A 154 -0.89 9.34 20.69
N ALA A 155 0.05 10.25 20.46
CA ALA A 155 -0.15 11.36 19.52
C ALA A 155 -0.27 10.93 18.04
N ASP A 156 0.20 9.74 17.67
CA ASP A 156 0.12 9.22 16.31
C ASP A 156 -1.29 8.68 15.99
N LEU A 157 -2.04 8.26 17.02
CA LEU A 157 -3.34 7.61 16.87
C LEU A 157 -4.50 8.41 17.48
N HIS A 158 -4.20 9.30 18.43
CA HIS A 158 -5.19 10.00 19.23
C HIS A 158 -5.08 11.52 19.07
N GLN A 159 -6.22 12.20 19.18
CA GLN A 159 -6.33 13.64 19.22
C GLN A 159 -6.95 14.06 20.56
N ALA A 160 -6.16 14.67 21.42
CA ALA A 160 -6.67 15.23 22.68
C ALA A 160 -7.54 16.46 22.39
N VAL A 161 -8.81 16.41 22.80
CA VAL A 161 -9.78 17.50 22.67
C VAL A 161 -9.78 18.35 23.91
N SER A 162 -9.60 17.71 25.07
CA SER A 162 -9.57 18.35 26.38
C SER A 162 -8.60 17.62 27.31
N MET A 163 -8.04 18.37 28.27
CA MET A 163 -7.27 17.84 29.36
C MET A 163 -7.99 18.19 30.66
N VAL A 164 -8.22 17.19 31.52
CA VAL A 164 -8.95 17.36 32.78
C VAL A 164 -8.08 16.82 33.90
N PRO A 165 -7.90 17.62 35.00
CA PRO A 165 -7.20 17.13 36.17
C PRO A 165 -7.93 15.93 36.78
N ASN A 166 -7.24 14.82 36.95
CA ASN A 166 -7.75 13.64 37.63
C ASN A 166 -6.65 13.01 38.47
N PRO A 167 -6.73 13.10 39.79
CA PRO A 167 -5.71 12.57 40.69
C PRO A 167 -5.72 11.04 40.79
N ASP A 168 -6.77 10.38 40.31
CA ASP A 168 -6.93 8.92 40.39
C ASP A 168 -6.28 8.17 39.21
N LEU A 169 -5.86 8.90 38.16
CA LEU A 169 -5.26 8.35 36.96
C LEU A 169 -3.85 8.88 36.74
N GLU A 170 -3.02 8.07 36.12
CA GLU A 170 -1.71 8.52 35.67
C GLU A 170 -1.82 9.66 34.66
N PRO A 171 -0.91 10.66 34.70
CA PRO A 171 -0.87 11.72 33.71
C PRO A 171 -0.76 11.17 32.27
N ASN A 172 -1.40 11.83 31.32
CA ASN A 172 -1.46 11.41 29.92
C ASN A 172 -2.20 10.08 29.68
N THR A 173 -3.15 9.72 30.51
CA THR A 173 -4.04 8.58 30.32
C THR A 173 -5.33 9.05 29.67
N VAL A 174 -5.84 8.31 28.70
CA VAL A 174 -7.14 8.56 28.06
C VAL A 174 -8.25 8.25 29.06
N MET A 175 -8.98 9.26 29.45
CA MET A 175 -10.09 9.14 30.41
C MET A 175 -11.39 8.74 29.70
N ASP A 176 -11.66 9.37 28.57
CA ASP A 176 -12.89 9.16 27.81
C ASP A 176 -12.61 9.31 26.32
N VAL A 177 -13.41 8.62 25.51
CA VAL A 177 -13.33 8.64 24.04
C VAL A 177 -14.59 9.30 23.50
N PHE A 178 -14.46 10.56 23.12
CA PHE A 178 -15.55 11.33 22.55
C PHE A 178 -15.95 10.82 21.15
N GLN A 179 -14.95 10.36 20.36
CA GLN A 179 -15.16 9.81 19.03
C GLN A 179 -14.08 8.77 18.74
N LYS A 180 -14.49 7.57 18.35
CA LYS A 180 -13.56 6.48 18.04
C LYS A 180 -12.73 6.79 16.81
N GLY A 181 -11.47 6.38 16.84
CA GLY A 181 -10.56 6.43 15.72
C GLY A 181 -10.66 5.17 14.84
N TYR A 182 -10.09 5.25 13.64
CA TYR A 182 -10.08 4.13 12.71
C TYR A 182 -8.80 4.08 11.89
N THR A 183 -8.32 2.84 11.66
CA THR A 183 -7.22 2.56 10.72
C THR A 183 -7.72 1.72 9.55
N LEU A 184 -7.06 1.85 8.38
CA LEU A 184 -7.26 0.99 7.21
C LEU A 184 -5.92 0.35 6.84
N ASN A 185 -5.84 -0.97 6.90
CA ASN A 185 -4.59 -1.70 6.66
C ASN A 185 -3.39 -1.16 7.49
N GLY A 186 -3.63 -0.77 8.75
CA GLY A 186 -2.63 -0.20 9.65
C GLY A 186 -2.28 1.27 9.41
N ARG A 187 -2.92 1.95 8.44
CA ARG A 187 -2.77 3.39 8.22
C ARG A 187 -3.92 4.14 8.89
N LEU A 188 -3.59 5.21 9.60
CA LEU A 188 -4.58 6.06 10.23
C LEU A 188 -5.49 6.73 9.18
N VAL A 189 -6.81 6.51 9.30
CA VAL A 189 -7.87 7.18 8.55
C VAL A 189 -8.41 8.37 9.33
N ARG A 190 -8.69 8.15 10.63
CA ARG A 190 -9.18 9.17 11.54
C ARG A 190 -8.64 8.91 12.95
N PRO A 191 -8.02 9.89 13.62
CA PRO A 191 -7.61 9.75 15.01
C PRO A 191 -8.81 9.63 15.95
N ALA A 192 -8.63 8.95 17.09
CA ALA A 192 -9.61 8.95 18.14
C ALA A 192 -9.59 10.31 18.87
N MET A 193 -10.75 10.94 19.02
CA MET A 193 -10.90 12.17 19.80
C MET A 193 -11.10 11.81 21.27
N VAL A 194 -10.15 12.19 22.10
CA VAL A 194 -10.06 11.74 23.50
C VAL A 194 -9.95 12.88 24.50
N VAL A 195 -10.39 12.60 25.73
CA VAL A 195 -10.12 13.44 26.91
C VAL A 195 -8.99 12.77 27.68
N VAL A 196 -7.97 13.54 28.04
CA VAL A 196 -6.74 13.05 28.66
C VAL A 196 -6.61 13.58 30.07
N SER A 197 -6.10 12.74 30.98
CA SER A 197 -5.79 13.14 32.33
C SER A 197 -4.60 14.11 32.38
N GLN A 198 -4.73 15.20 33.13
CA GLN A 198 -3.65 16.10 33.49
C GLN A 198 -3.22 15.83 34.92
N ALA A 199 -1.92 15.97 35.20
CA ALA A 199 -1.38 15.87 36.54
C ALA A 199 -1.88 16.99 37.44
#